data_fb69a5071b4e495f79a92726d0a5972a
#
_entry.id   fb69a5071b4e495f79a92726d0a5972a
#
_cell.length_a   1.000
_cell.length_b   1.000
_cell.length_c   1.000
_cell.angle_alpha   90.00
_cell.angle_beta   90.00
_cell.angle_gamma   90.00
#
_symmetry.space_group_name_H-M   'P 1'
#
loop_
_entity.id
_entity.type
_entity.pdbx_description
1 polymer ?
#
loop_
_entity_poly.entity_id
_entity_poly.type
_entity_poly.pdbx_seq_one_letter_code
_entity_poly.pdbx_strand_id
1 'polypeptide(L)'
;MKAFYSVYFEEFVENLKQIENNKEFKSVLILMTDDKNFSPEVIDPVLQSFSKSIVGGVFSEIIVRCAIKSNGVLLLPLPFELKSQVFSFDDEHMYQSKLESNYSANLPDSGSIIIFTDAFVNGKNQFIESLYDFFGNEFNFIGGGSGTSSYKSSKNVVHNSGMHANAAVIGLTEECFSIGIAHGWNPITKPMKATEVELNEVKSINWEPAFDVYKQEVEEHSGRVFDKNNFAEIAKSYPIGLIKIDGETVIRDPFQVKDKTIHFLDLIDSGQYFSIMHGDVGSLLAAAGEANGQCLSTYESEEDNGYLFCIDCSSRGKFLAGMFAQELKEISGNQTLYGALTFGEIANIGNSFLEIYNKTVIVAKWK
;
A
#
# COMPACT_ATOMS: atom_id res chain seq x y z
N MET A 1 -11.14 10.70 -17.90
CA MET A 1 -12.09 9.85 -17.11
C MET A 1 -12.65 10.67 -15.95
N LYS A 2 -13.91 10.44 -15.51
CA LYS A 2 -14.57 11.24 -14.49
C LYS A 2 -14.58 10.47 -13.16
N ALA A 3 -13.79 10.89 -12.17
CA ALA A 3 -13.90 10.41 -10.79
C ALA A 3 -15.02 11.13 -10.05
N PHE A 4 -15.64 10.44 -9.09
CA PHE A 4 -16.70 11.00 -8.25
C PHE A 4 -16.26 10.94 -6.79
N TYR A 5 -16.46 12.05 -6.08
CA TYR A 5 -16.18 12.14 -4.65
C TYR A 5 -17.45 12.58 -3.94
N SER A 6 -17.85 11.83 -2.91
CA SER A 6 -19.09 12.04 -2.17
C SER A 6 -18.82 12.08 -0.67
N VAL A 7 -19.40 13.06 -0.01
CA VAL A 7 -19.38 13.17 1.47
C VAL A 7 -20.71 12.72 2.06
N TYR A 8 -21.77 12.70 1.26
CA TYR A 8 -23.11 12.31 1.66
C TYR A 8 -23.50 10.98 1.01
N PHE A 9 -24.21 10.14 1.75
CA PHE A 9 -24.61 8.82 1.30
C PHE A 9 -25.51 8.85 0.05
N GLU A 10 -26.45 9.79 -0.01
CA GLU A 10 -27.36 9.92 -1.16
C GLU A 10 -26.59 10.24 -2.45
N GLU A 11 -25.58 11.12 -2.37
CA GLU A 11 -24.71 11.46 -3.49
C GLU A 11 -23.86 10.25 -3.94
N PHE A 12 -23.35 9.48 -3.00
CA PHE A 12 -22.64 8.24 -3.29
C PHE A 12 -23.52 7.25 -4.06
N VAL A 13 -24.76 7.03 -3.63
CA VAL A 13 -25.73 6.14 -4.30
C VAL A 13 -26.04 6.64 -5.72
N GLU A 14 -26.24 7.94 -5.88
CA GLU A 14 -26.50 8.54 -7.19
C GLU A 14 -25.30 8.37 -8.14
N ASN A 15 -24.10 8.61 -7.66
CA ASN A 15 -22.86 8.45 -8.41
C ASN A 15 -22.63 7.00 -8.82
N LEU A 16 -22.88 6.02 -7.93
CA LEU A 16 -22.82 4.60 -8.27
C LEU A 16 -23.82 4.23 -9.38
N LYS A 17 -25.05 4.73 -9.32
CA LYS A 17 -26.05 4.52 -10.38
C LYS A 17 -25.61 5.14 -11.71
N GLN A 18 -24.95 6.29 -11.70
CA GLN A 18 -24.38 6.89 -12.93
C GLN A 18 -23.30 6.00 -13.53
N ILE A 19 -22.42 5.42 -12.67
CA ILE A 19 -21.38 4.47 -13.11
C ILE A 19 -22.00 3.21 -13.68
N GLU A 20 -23.00 2.65 -12.99
CA GLU A 20 -23.69 1.42 -13.40
C GLU A 20 -24.34 1.56 -14.78
N ASN A 21 -25.01 2.68 -15.03
CA ASN A 21 -25.72 2.95 -16.29
C ASN A 21 -24.78 3.36 -17.45
N ASN A 22 -23.53 3.73 -17.18
CA ASN A 22 -22.57 4.08 -18.24
C ASN A 22 -21.86 2.82 -18.75
N LYS A 23 -22.03 2.50 -20.03
CA LYS A 23 -21.44 1.32 -20.68
C LYS A 23 -19.94 1.39 -20.88
N GLU A 24 -19.34 2.57 -20.85
CA GLU A 24 -17.89 2.77 -20.94
C GLU A 24 -17.16 2.30 -19.69
N PHE A 25 -17.84 2.32 -18.53
CA PHE A 25 -17.28 1.83 -17.28
C PHE A 25 -17.60 0.34 -17.10
N LYS A 26 -16.61 -0.45 -16.76
CA LYS A 26 -16.72 -1.89 -16.61
C LYS A 26 -16.61 -2.32 -15.13
N SER A 27 -15.86 -1.58 -14.35
CA SER A 27 -15.63 -1.81 -12.92
C SER A 27 -15.42 -0.49 -12.17
N VAL A 28 -15.28 -0.54 -10.86
CA VAL A 28 -15.04 0.65 -10.04
C VAL A 28 -14.08 0.34 -8.88
N LEU A 29 -13.12 1.24 -8.64
CA LEU A 29 -12.40 1.28 -7.37
C LEU A 29 -13.17 2.17 -6.38
N ILE A 30 -13.33 1.68 -5.16
CA ILE A 30 -13.98 2.41 -4.07
C ILE A 30 -12.97 2.65 -2.95
N LEU A 31 -12.52 3.91 -2.79
CA LEU A 31 -11.64 4.30 -1.71
C LEU A 31 -12.44 5.13 -0.71
N MET A 32 -12.55 4.64 0.52
CA MET A 32 -13.38 5.22 1.56
C MET A 32 -12.52 5.71 2.72
N THR A 33 -13.00 6.72 3.43
CA THR A 33 -12.50 7.03 4.76
C THR A 33 -13.38 6.38 5.83
N ASP A 34 -12.88 6.34 7.08
CA ASP A 34 -13.64 5.87 8.25
C ASP A 34 -14.69 6.92 8.65
N ASP A 35 -15.75 7.00 7.86
CA ASP A 35 -16.84 7.97 8.04
C ASP A 35 -18.14 7.22 8.39
N LYS A 36 -18.76 7.60 9.50
CA LYS A 36 -20.01 6.98 10.01
C LYS A 36 -21.17 7.03 9.01
N ASN A 37 -21.16 7.96 8.06
CA ASN A 37 -22.17 8.03 7.01
C ASN A 37 -22.10 6.83 6.04
N PHE A 38 -20.99 6.09 6.07
CA PHE A 38 -20.72 4.94 5.19
C PHE A 38 -20.45 3.66 6.00
N SER A 39 -21.18 3.48 7.12
CA SER A 39 -21.05 2.25 7.91
C SER A 39 -21.48 1.01 7.12
N PRO A 40 -20.97 -0.18 7.45
CA PRO A 40 -21.34 -1.42 6.75
C PRO A 40 -22.85 -1.66 6.64
N GLU A 41 -23.60 -1.33 7.69
CA GLU A 41 -25.05 -1.52 7.72
C GLU A 41 -25.78 -0.68 6.67
N VAL A 42 -25.19 0.47 6.31
CA VAL A 42 -25.77 1.41 5.33
C VAL A 42 -25.29 1.09 3.92
N ILE A 43 -24.01 0.74 3.76
CA ILE A 43 -23.38 0.64 2.45
C ILE A 43 -23.48 -0.77 1.84
N ASP A 44 -23.44 -1.85 2.65
CA ASP A 44 -23.45 -3.23 2.16
C ASP A 44 -24.61 -3.53 1.22
N PRO A 45 -25.88 -3.11 1.48
CA PRO A 45 -26.98 -3.35 0.57
C PRO A 45 -26.79 -2.67 -0.81
N VAL A 46 -26.13 -1.52 -0.85
CA VAL A 46 -25.85 -0.79 -2.09
C VAL A 46 -24.76 -1.49 -2.88
N LEU A 47 -23.66 -1.91 -2.22
CA LEU A 47 -22.58 -2.66 -2.85
C LEU A 47 -23.08 -3.99 -3.44
N GLN A 48 -23.94 -4.71 -2.70
CA GLN A 48 -24.51 -5.99 -3.14
C GLN A 48 -25.47 -5.86 -4.32
N SER A 49 -26.10 -4.70 -4.48
CA SER A 49 -27.01 -4.43 -5.61
C SER A 49 -26.29 -3.96 -6.88
N PHE A 50 -25.02 -3.57 -6.77
CA PHE A 50 -24.25 -3.03 -7.88
C PHE A 50 -23.74 -4.16 -8.80
N SER A 51 -23.98 -4.05 -10.10
CA SER A 51 -23.78 -5.15 -11.05
C SER A 51 -22.34 -5.26 -11.58
N LYS A 52 -21.54 -4.18 -11.51
CA LYS A 52 -20.16 -4.19 -11.97
C LYS A 52 -19.19 -4.53 -10.84
N SER A 53 -18.00 -5.03 -11.17
CA SER A 53 -17.02 -5.41 -10.17
C SER A 53 -16.53 -4.23 -9.33
N ILE A 54 -16.46 -4.45 -8.04
CA ILE A 54 -15.94 -3.53 -7.03
C ILE A 54 -14.64 -4.11 -6.45
N VAL A 55 -13.63 -3.28 -6.37
CA VAL A 55 -12.42 -3.49 -5.56
C VAL A 55 -12.19 -2.23 -4.74
N GLY A 56 -11.98 -2.36 -3.43
CA GLY A 56 -11.83 -1.16 -2.62
C GLY A 56 -11.37 -1.41 -1.19
N GLY A 57 -11.21 -0.30 -0.46
CA GLY A 57 -10.80 -0.33 0.94
C GLY A 57 -11.17 0.93 1.70
N VAL A 58 -11.06 0.84 3.03
CA VAL A 58 -11.21 1.97 3.95
C VAL A 58 -9.83 2.40 4.42
N PHE A 59 -9.58 3.70 4.41
CA PHE A 59 -8.28 4.30 4.72
C PHE A 59 -8.44 5.45 5.70
N SER A 60 -7.38 5.81 6.40
CA SER A 60 -7.40 7.00 7.26
C SER A 60 -7.62 8.28 6.45
N GLU A 61 -7.06 8.30 5.24
CA GLU A 61 -7.12 9.44 4.32
C GLU A 61 -7.07 8.95 2.86
N ILE A 62 -7.75 9.66 1.97
CA ILE A 62 -7.75 9.42 0.53
C ILE A 62 -7.27 10.64 -0.23
N ILE A 63 -6.73 10.42 -1.43
CA ILE A 63 -6.24 11.48 -2.31
C ILE A 63 -7.30 11.76 -3.38
N VAL A 64 -7.81 12.98 -3.40
CA VAL A 64 -8.82 13.43 -4.36
C VAL A 64 -8.35 14.70 -5.05
N ARG A 65 -8.05 14.61 -6.36
CA ARG A 65 -7.56 15.75 -7.17
C ARG A 65 -6.38 16.45 -6.52
N CYS A 66 -5.33 15.70 -6.23
CA CYS A 66 -4.11 16.18 -5.59
C CYS A 66 -4.31 16.80 -4.19
N ALA A 67 -5.37 16.43 -3.48
CA ALA A 67 -5.64 16.90 -2.12
C ALA A 67 -6.06 15.75 -1.21
N ILE A 68 -5.62 15.81 0.04
CA ILE A 68 -6.02 14.85 1.08
C ILE A 68 -7.45 15.13 1.53
N LYS A 69 -8.20 14.05 1.71
CA LYS A 69 -9.54 14.03 2.33
C LYS A 69 -9.57 13.00 3.44
N SER A 70 -10.03 13.42 4.61
CA SER A 70 -10.22 12.58 5.80
C SER A 70 -11.68 12.16 6.02
N ASN A 71 -12.57 12.47 5.07
CA ASN A 71 -13.97 12.08 5.07
C ASN A 71 -14.44 11.74 3.65
N GLY A 72 -15.51 10.95 3.54
CA GLY A 72 -16.19 10.64 2.28
C GLY A 72 -15.62 9.45 1.52
N VAL A 73 -16.12 9.28 0.30
CA VAL A 73 -15.84 8.16 -0.61
C VAL A 73 -15.44 8.68 -1.98
N LEU A 74 -14.36 8.15 -2.51
CA LEU A 74 -13.91 8.34 -3.88
C LEU A 74 -14.29 7.11 -4.72
N LEU A 75 -15.00 7.32 -5.82
CA LEU A 75 -15.29 6.33 -6.83
C LEU A 75 -14.44 6.62 -8.07
N LEU A 76 -13.62 5.67 -8.46
CA LEU A 76 -12.83 5.70 -9.69
C LEU A 76 -13.39 4.64 -10.66
N PRO A 77 -14.26 5.03 -11.60
CA PRO A 77 -14.74 4.12 -12.64
C PRO A 77 -13.59 3.71 -13.55
N LEU A 78 -13.56 2.45 -13.92
CA LEU A 78 -12.52 1.89 -14.79
C LEU A 78 -13.12 1.46 -16.14
N PRO A 79 -12.43 1.69 -17.28
CA PRO A 79 -12.92 1.29 -18.60
C PRO A 79 -12.74 -0.19 -18.91
N PHE A 80 -12.05 -0.92 -18.04
CA PHE A 80 -11.74 -2.34 -18.16
C PHE A 80 -12.41 -3.16 -17.03
N GLU A 81 -12.56 -4.44 -17.29
CA GLU A 81 -13.12 -5.38 -16.33
C GLU A 81 -12.10 -5.75 -15.25
N LEU A 82 -12.59 -5.88 -14.03
CA LEU A 82 -11.86 -6.49 -12.92
C LEU A 82 -12.55 -7.81 -12.56
N LYS A 83 -11.81 -8.91 -12.64
CA LYS A 83 -12.24 -10.18 -12.03
C LYS A 83 -11.90 -10.14 -10.55
N SER A 84 -12.88 -9.70 -9.74
CA SER A 84 -12.67 -9.45 -8.31
C SER A 84 -13.01 -10.65 -7.43
N GLN A 85 -12.24 -10.83 -6.34
CA GLN A 85 -12.42 -11.92 -5.39
C GLN A 85 -11.97 -11.49 -3.99
N VAL A 86 -12.73 -11.92 -2.97
CA VAL A 86 -12.36 -11.76 -1.55
C VAL A 86 -11.74 -13.04 -1.01
N PHE A 87 -10.67 -12.87 -0.23
CA PHE A 87 -9.97 -13.92 0.50
C PHE A 87 -10.03 -13.62 1.99
N SER A 88 -10.53 -14.56 2.79
CA SER A 88 -10.49 -14.47 4.25
C SER A 88 -9.14 -14.96 4.76
N PHE A 89 -8.54 -14.28 5.72
CA PHE A 89 -7.32 -14.73 6.38
C PHE A 89 -7.54 -15.85 7.40
N ASP A 90 -8.78 -16.20 7.70
CA ASP A 90 -9.10 -17.39 8.49
C ASP A 90 -8.90 -18.69 7.71
N ASP A 91 -8.79 -18.62 6.37
CA ASP A 91 -8.71 -19.75 5.44
C ASP A 91 -7.32 -19.84 4.76
N GLU A 92 -6.23 -19.58 5.46
CA GLU A 92 -4.85 -19.49 4.91
C GLU A 92 -4.48 -20.71 4.04
N HIS A 93 -4.80 -21.93 4.48
CA HIS A 93 -4.55 -23.18 3.75
C HIS A 93 -5.38 -23.35 2.46
N MET A 94 -6.33 -22.44 2.20
CA MET A 94 -7.21 -22.45 1.02
C MET A 94 -6.80 -21.45 -0.05
N TYR A 95 -5.78 -20.60 0.17
CA TYR A 95 -5.43 -19.55 -0.80
C TYR A 95 -5.14 -20.13 -2.18
N GLN A 96 -4.23 -21.08 -2.28
CA GLN A 96 -3.85 -21.70 -3.55
C GLN A 96 -5.05 -22.31 -4.27
N SER A 97 -5.87 -23.13 -3.58
CA SER A 97 -7.04 -23.76 -4.19
C SER A 97 -8.12 -22.76 -4.63
N LYS A 98 -8.28 -21.66 -3.89
CA LYS A 98 -9.20 -20.57 -4.27
C LYS A 98 -8.67 -19.79 -5.49
N LEU A 99 -7.37 -19.54 -5.58
CA LEU A 99 -6.74 -18.92 -6.74
C LEU A 99 -6.90 -19.79 -7.98
N GLU A 100 -6.57 -21.08 -7.87
CA GLU A 100 -6.74 -22.05 -8.95
C GLU A 100 -8.19 -22.13 -9.45
N SER A 101 -9.15 -22.28 -8.53
CA SER A 101 -10.56 -22.42 -8.90
C SER A 101 -11.15 -21.17 -9.55
N ASN A 102 -10.69 -19.99 -9.15
CA ASN A 102 -11.24 -18.73 -9.65
C ASN A 102 -10.54 -18.22 -10.91
N TYR A 103 -9.26 -18.48 -11.09
CA TYR A 103 -8.46 -17.81 -12.12
C TYR A 103 -7.88 -18.74 -13.18
N SER A 104 -7.52 -20.02 -12.87
CA SER A 104 -6.77 -20.88 -13.81
C SER A 104 -7.46 -21.10 -15.16
N ALA A 105 -8.78 -21.18 -15.20
CA ALA A 105 -9.52 -21.49 -16.44
C ALA A 105 -9.41 -20.38 -17.52
N ASN A 106 -9.19 -19.13 -17.11
CA ASN A 106 -9.12 -17.97 -18.00
C ASN A 106 -8.07 -16.96 -17.49
N LEU A 107 -6.91 -17.47 -17.09
CA LEU A 107 -5.78 -16.62 -16.70
C LEU A 107 -5.14 -16.06 -17.98
N PRO A 108 -5.03 -14.73 -18.15
CA PRO A 108 -4.30 -14.15 -19.26
C PRO A 108 -2.80 -14.37 -19.11
N ASP A 109 -2.03 -14.23 -20.20
CA ASP A 109 -0.57 -14.39 -20.18
C ASP A 109 0.12 -13.29 -19.37
N SER A 110 -0.48 -12.10 -19.26
CA SER A 110 0.00 -10.97 -18.47
C SER A 110 -1.16 -10.03 -18.11
N GLY A 111 -0.91 -9.12 -17.17
CA GLY A 111 -1.92 -8.15 -16.77
C GLY A 111 -1.56 -7.42 -15.49
N SER A 112 -2.57 -6.89 -14.81
CA SER A 112 -2.37 -6.25 -13.51
C SER A 112 -3.38 -6.69 -12.48
N ILE A 113 -2.97 -6.58 -11.21
CA ILE A 113 -3.80 -6.93 -10.07
C ILE A 113 -3.84 -5.75 -9.10
N ILE A 114 -5.04 -5.27 -8.83
CA ILE A 114 -5.28 -4.30 -7.77
C ILE A 114 -5.61 -5.08 -6.50
N ILE A 115 -4.96 -4.73 -5.39
CA ILE A 115 -5.07 -5.46 -4.13
C ILE A 115 -5.27 -4.52 -2.94
N PHE A 116 -6.27 -4.81 -2.10
CA PHE A 116 -6.37 -4.20 -0.78
C PHE A 116 -6.54 -5.28 0.28
N THR A 117 -5.75 -5.17 1.34
CA THR A 117 -5.78 -6.11 2.48
C THR A 117 -6.19 -5.39 3.74
N ASP A 118 -6.79 -6.07 4.70
CA ASP A 118 -6.82 -5.55 6.06
C ASP A 118 -5.38 -5.46 6.60
N ALA A 119 -4.95 -4.26 6.95
CA ALA A 119 -3.57 -3.98 7.33
C ALA A 119 -3.15 -4.58 8.68
N PHE A 120 -4.12 -4.73 9.60
CA PHE A 120 -3.86 -5.03 11.01
C PHE A 120 -4.20 -6.46 11.40
N VAL A 121 -3.91 -7.39 10.50
CA VAL A 121 -4.14 -8.83 10.67
C VAL A 121 -2.87 -9.62 10.45
N ASN A 122 -2.84 -10.82 11.01
CA ASN A 122 -1.82 -11.82 10.68
C ASN A 122 -2.15 -12.50 9.34
N GLY A 123 -1.16 -13.17 8.73
CA GLY A 123 -1.37 -13.93 7.50
C GLY A 123 -1.26 -13.15 6.19
N LYS A 124 -1.20 -11.81 6.22
CA LYS A 124 -1.07 -11.00 4.99
C LYS A 124 0.18 -11.34 4.18
N ASN A 125 1.32 -11.58 4.82
CA ASN A 125 2.57 -11.92 4.13
C ASN A 125 2.45 -13.26 3.40
N GLN A 126 1.91 -14.29 4.05
CA GLN A 126 1.66 -15.59 3.44
C GLN A 126 0.68 -15.48 2.26
N PHE A 127 -0.33 -14.61 2.36
CA PHE A 127 -1.24 -14.34 1.25
C PHE A 127 -0.52 -13.69 0.07
N ILE A 128 0.34 -12.70 0.30
CA ILE A 128 1.16 -12.04 -0.74
C ILE A 128 2.10 -13.05 -1.43
N GLU A 129 2.76 -13.91 -0.66
CA GLU A 129 3.57 -15.01 -1.19
C GLU A 129 2.73 -15.95 -2.08
N SER A 130 1.55 -16.37 -1.61
CA SER A 130 0.64 -17.23 -2.38
C SER A 130 0.15 -16.57 -3.68
N LEU A 131 -0.04 -15.25 -3.69
CA LEU A 131 -0.37 -14.51 -4.91
C LEU A 131 0.80 -14.54 -5.90
N TYR A 132 2.01 -14.25 -5.42
CA TYR A 132 3.19 -14.27 -6.28
C TYR A 132 3.50 -15.64 -6.82
N ASP A 133 3.37 -16.70 -6.00
CA ASP A 133 3.54 -18.09 -6.42
C ASP A 133 2.54 -18.50 -7.51
N PHE A 134 1.32 -17.95 -7.47
CA PHE A 134 0.28 -18.26 -8.45
C PHE A 134 0.38 -17.44 -9.74
N PHE A 135 0.56 -16.11 -9.63
CA PHE A 135 0.53 -15.21 -10.78
C PHE A 135 1.92 -14.99 -11.41
N GLY A 136 2.99 -15.14 -10.63
CA GLY A 136 4.37 -14.89 -11.08
C GLY A 136 4.68 -13.42 -11.36
N ASN A 137 5.76 -13.19 -12.09
CA ASN A 137 6.27 -11.88 -12.45
C ASN A 137 5.66 -11.29 -13.73
N GLU A 138 4.80 -12.04 -14.41
CA GLU A 138 4.08 -11.57 -15.61
C GLU A 138 2.95 -10.59 -15.26
N PHE A 139 2.61 -10.48 -13.96
CA PHE A 139 1.56 -9.59 -13.48
C PHE A 139 2.14 -8.46 -12.63
N ASN A 140 1.66 -7.24 -12.92
CA ASN A 140 1.94 -6.07 -12.11
C ASN A 140 0.94 -5.96 -10.96
N PHE A 141 1.42 -5.73 -9.76
CA PHE A 141 0.56 -5.56 -8.58
C PHE A 141 0.61 -4.12 -8.09
N ILE A 142 -0.54 -3.60 -7.68
CA ILE A 142 -0.63 -2.31 -6.99
C ILE A 142 -1.74 -2.34 -5.95
N GLY A 143 -1.44 -1.81 -4.79
CA GLY A 143 -2.41 -1.66 -3.71
C GLY A 143 -1.75 -1.44 -2.37
N GLY A 144 -2.44 -1.88 -1.30
CA GLY A 144 -1.90 -1.69 0.04
C GLY A 144 -2.83 -2.12 1.15
N GLY A 145 -2.35 -1.97 2.37
CA GLY A 145 -3.10 -2.24 3.58
C GLY A 145 -4.16 -1.17 3.83
N SER A 146 -5.43 -1.58 3.78
CA SER A 146 -6.56 -0.78 4.21
C SER A 146 -6.69 -0.81 5.73
N GLY A 147 -7.10 0.31 6.31
CA GLY A 147 -7.21 0.45 7.75
C GLY A 147 -7.39 1.89 8.20
N THR A 148 -7.62 2.07 9.48
CA THR A 148 -7.87 3.38 10.08
C THR A 148 -6.85 3.73 11.15
N SER A 149 -6.88 4.95 11.63
CA SER A 149 -6.01 5.42 12.73
C SER A 149 -6.28 4.72 14.07
N SER A 150 -7.26 3.80 14.13
CA SER A 150 -7.49 2.94 15.29
C SER A 150 -6.43 1.85 15.43
N TYR A 151 -5.69 1.53 14.36
CA TYR A 151 -4.70 0.44 14.28
C TYR A 151 -5.28 -0.93 14.68
N LYS A 152 -6.53 -1.17 14.32
CA LYS A 152 -7.24 -2.42 14.60
C LYS A 152 -7.90 -2.95 13.34
N SER A 153 -7.95 -4.27 13.21
CA SER A 153 -8.75 -4.93 12.21
C SER A 153 -10.22 -4.55 12.36
N SER A 154 -10.83 -4.20 11.26
CA SER A 154 -12.26 -3.90 11.14
C SER A 154 -12.71 -4.20 9.72
N LYS A 155 -13.96 -3.92 9.37
CA LYS A 155 -14.47 -4.10 8.01
C LYS A 155 -13.84 -3.06 7.06
N ASN A 156 -12.56 -3.26 6.73
CA ASN A 156 -11.75 -2.33 5.93
C ASN A 156 -11.65 -2.68 4.44
N VAL A 157 -12.07 -3.87 4.03
CA VAL A 157 -11.99 -4.35 2.64
C VAL A 157 -13.36 -4.26 2.01
N VAL A 158 -13.46 -3.67 0.82
CA VAL A 158 -14.72 -3.35 0.13
C VAL A 158 -14.86 -4.15 -1.17
N HIS A 159 -15.98 -4.85 -1.33
CA HIS A 159 -16.28 -5.70 -2.48
C HIS A 159 -17.80 -5.73 -2.74
N ASN A 160 -18.24 -6.30 -3.87
CA ASN A 160 -19.66 -6.49 -4.16
C ASN A 160 -20.42 -7.27 -3.08
N SER A 161 -19.78 -8.18 -2.36
CA SER A 161 -20.42 -8.93 -1.27
C SER A 161 -20.59 -8.12 0.03
N GLY A 162 -20.12 -6.88 0.06
CA GLY A 162 -20.13 -5.99 1.22
C GLY A 162 -18.73 -5.66 1.73
N MET A 163 -18.67 -5.15 2.95
CA MET A 163 -17.41 -4.82 3.65
C MET A 163 -16.94 -5.99 4.52
N HIS A 164 -15.65 -6.32 4.43
CA HIS A 164 -15.05 -7.47 5.09
C HIS A 164 -13.92 -7.04 6.05
N ALA A 165 -13.84 -7.73 7.19
CA ALA A 165 -12.71 -7.69 8.10
C ALA A 165 -11.85 -8.95 7.91
N ASN A 166 -10.60 -8.92 8.38
CA ASN A 166 -9.69 -10.07 8.34
C ASN A 166 -9.63 -10.70 6.93
N ALA A 167 -9.50 -9.85 5.90
CA ALA A 167 -9.63 -10.26 4.51
C ALA A 167 -8.73 -9.44 3.58
N ALA A 168 -8.61 -9.93 2.35
CA ALA A 168 -8.10 -9.19 1.21
C ALA A 168 -9.10 -9.23 0.06
N VAL A 169 -9.09 -8.21 -0.79
CA VAL A 169 -9.75 -8.20 -2.10
C VAL A 169 -8.69 -8.02 -3.17
N ILE A 170 -8.77 -8.81 -4.23
CA ILE A 170 -8.00 -8.60 -5.45
C ILE A 170 -8.92 -8.36 -6.64
N GLY A 171 -8.45 -7.64 -7.64
CA GLY A 171 -9.11 -7.47 -8.93
C GLY A 171 -8.09 -7.65 -10.04
N LEU A 172 -8.22 -8.74 -10.79
CA LEU A 172 -7.40 -9.07 -11.95
C LEU A 172 -7.94 -8.41 -13.21
N THR A 173 -7.07 -7.83 -14.02
CA THR A 173 -7.35 -7.31 -15.36
C THR A 173 -6.25 -7.69 -16.36
N GLU A 174 -6.59 -7.75 -17.64
CA GLU A 174 -5.63 -7.90 -18.75
C GLU A 174 -4.86 -6.61 -19.04
N GLU A 175 -5.31 -5.47 -18.49
CA GLU A 175 -4.60 -4.20 -18.65
C GLU A 175 -3.27 -4.22 -17.91
N CYS A 176 -2.19 -3.88 -18.61
CA CYS A 176 -0.86 -3.75 -18.02
C CYS A 176 -0.65 -2.32 -17.50
N PHE A 177 -0.53 -2.16 -16.20
CA PHE A 177 -0.28 -0.87 -15.59
C PHE A 177 1.20 -0.51 -15.64
N SER A 178 1.49 0.73 -15.94
CA SER A 178 2.80 1.31 -15.69
C SER A 178 2.89 1.67 -14.22
N ILE A 179 3.95 1.21 -13.54
CA ILE A 179 4.13 1.40 -12.09
C ILE A 179 5.50 2.01 -11.83
N GLY A 180 5.55 2.96 -10.90
CA GLY A 180 6.79 3.48 -10.34
C GLY A 180 6.73 3.41 -8.82
N ILE A 181 7.85 3.05 -8.21
CA ILE A 181 8.00 2.87 -6.74
C ILE A 181 9.25 3.60 -6.29
N ALA A 182 9.16 4.38 -5.23
CA ALA A 182 10.34 5.00 -4.61
C ALA A 182 10.09 5.29 -3.13
N HIS A 183 11.16 5.41 -2.36
CA HIS A 183 11.04 5.65 -0.91
C HIS A 183 11.84 6.86 -0.40
N GLY A 184 12.99 7.19 -0.97
CA GLY A 184 13.81 8.35 -0.59
C GLY A 184 14.62 8.17 0.70
N TRP A 185 14.70 6.98 1.27
CA TRP A 185 15.53 6.64 2.42
C TRP A 185 16.89 6.18 1.96
N ASN A 186 17.98 6.73 2.53
CA ASN A 186 19.36 6.45 2.15
C ASN A 186 20.11 5.73 3.28
N PRO A 187 20.98 4.74 3.00
CA PRO A 187 21.70 4.01 4.02
C PRO A 187 22.73 4.92 4.73
N ILE A 188 22.74 4.89 6.06
CA ILE A 188 23.76 5.54 6.89
C ILE A 188 24.76 4.55 7.45
N THR A 189 24.48 3.26 7.37
CA THR A 189 25.39 2.20 7.81
C THR A 189 25.76 1.27 6.67
N LYS A 190 26.87 0.52 6.85
CA LYS A 190 27.13 -0.67 6.04
C LYS A 190 26.07 -1.75 6.36
N PRO A 191 25.92 -2.75 5.48
CA PRO A 191 25.03 -3.88 5.75
C PRO A 191 25.34 -4.57 7.08
N MET A 192 24.31 -4.78 7.88
CA MET A 192 24.33 -5.50 9.15
C MET A 192 23.36 -6.69 9.06
N LYS A 193 23.53 -7.66 9.92
CA LYS A 193 22.72 -8.89 9.92
C LYS A 193 21.78 -8.93 11.13
N ALA A 194 20.49 -9.16 10.91
CA ALA A 194 19.54 -9.51 11.95
C ALA A 194 19.82 -10.95 12.37
N THR A 195 20.45 -11.15 13.55
CA THR A 195 20.98 -12.45 13.95
C THR A 195 20.04 -13.25 14.82
N GLU A 196 19.20 -12.61 15.63
CA GLU A 196 18.15 -13.26 16.40
C GLU A 196 16.85 -12.46 16.19
N VAL A 197 15.87 -13.12 15.58
CA VAL A 197 14.59 -12.52 15.21
C VAL A 197 13.45 -13.48 15.57
N GLU A 198 12.36 -12.95 16.08
CA GLU A 198 11.11 -13.65 16.30
C GLU A 198 9.97 -12.82 15.70
N LEU A 199 9.42 -13.27 14.56
CA LEU A 199 8.42 -12.54 13.79
C LEU A 199 8.90 -11.13 13.39
N ASN A 200 8.34 -10.09 14.01
CA ASN A 200 8.68 -8.69 13.80
C ASN A 200 9.54 -8.09 14.91
N GLU A 201 10.14 -8.94 15.73
CA GLU A 201 10.99 -8.56 16.87
C GLU A 201 12.45 -8.89 16.58
N VAL A 202 13.30 -7.89 16.43
CA VAL A 202 14.75 -8.06 16.28
C VAL A 202 15.41 -7.93 17.65
N LYS A 203 15.93 -9.06 18.14
CA LYS A 203 16.59 -9.17 19.46
C LYS A 203 18.07 -8.86 19.38
N SER A 204 18.75 -9.30 18.32
CA SER A 204 20.17 -9.02 18.10
C SER A 204 20.52 -8.65 16.67
N ILE A 205 21.52 -7.78 16.52
CA ILE A 205 22.15 -7.34 15.27
C ILE A 205 23.63 -7.66 15.38
N ASN A 206 24.18 -8.43 14.44
CA ASN A 206 25.58 -8.87 14.45
C ASN A 206 25.99 -9.51 15.81
N TRP A 207 25.06 -10.23 16.44
CA TRP A 207 25.22 -10.89 17.74
C TRP A 207 25.30 -9.97 18.97
N GLU A 208 25.01 -8.67 18.80
CA GLU A 208 24.87 -7.71 19.88
C GLU A 208 23.40 -7.31 20.08
N PRO A 209 23.00 -6.82 21.27
CA PRO A 209 21.61 -6.41 21.51
C PRO A 209 21.15 -5.37 20.49
N ALA A 210 20.01 -5.63 19.83
CA ALA A 210 19.58 -4.87 18.66
C ALA A 210 19.49 -3.37 18.93
N PHE A 211 18.90 -2.97 20.06
CA PHE A 211 18.78 -1.55 20.38
C PHE A 211 20.10 -0.87 20.68
N ASP A 212 21.07 -1.58 21.25
CA ASP A 212 22.38 -0.99 21.57
C ASP A 212 23.12 -0.62 20.26
N VAL A 213 23.10 -1.51 19.26
CA VAL A 213 23.66 -1.26 17.92
C VAL A 213 22.91 -0.13 17.22
N TYR A 214 21.60 -0.22 17.14
CA TYR A 214 20.74 0.79 16.50
C TYR A 214 20.93 2.17 17.13
N LYS A 215 20.95 2.23 18.47
CA LYS A 215 21.14 3.45 19.24
C LYS A 215 22.48 4.10 18.90
N GLN A 216 23.57 3.34 18.92
CA GLN A 216 24.91 3.85 18.65
C GLN A 216 24.97 4.52 17.28
N GLU A 217 24.55 3.84 16.22
CA GLU A 217 24.59 4.33 14.84
C GLU A 217 23.70 5.58 14.64
N VAL A 218 22.49 5.56 15.21
CA VAL A 218 21.54 6.68 15.07
C VAL A 218 21.99 7.90 15.89
N GLU A 219 22.51 7.72 17.10
CA GLU A 219 23.03 8.81 17.93
C GLU A 219 24.27 9.46 17.30
N GLU A 220 25.17 8.63 16.73
CA GLU A 220 26.36 9.13 16.03
C GLU A 220 25.99 9.97 14.80
N HIS A 221 25.03 9.50 13.99
CA HIS A 221 24.59 10.20 12.79
C HIS A 221 23.76 11.45 13.09
N SER A 222 22.80 11.35 14.04
CA SER A 222 21.84 12.42 14.30
C SER A 222 22.32 13.49 15.27
N GLY A 223 23.32 13.18 16.11
CA GLY A 223 23.70 13.99 17.28
C GLY A 223 22.65 14.04 18.39
N ARG A 224 21.56 13.25 18.28
CA ARG A 224 20.46 13.17 19.27
C ARG A 224 20.67 11.95 20.17
N VAL A 225 20.27 12.05 21.42
CA VAL A 225 20.39 10.97 22.40
C VAL A 225 19.03 10.35 22.65
N PHE A 226 18.96 9.01 22.61
CA PHE A 226 17.75 8.28 22.98
C PHE A 226 17.52 8.32 24.51
N ASP A 227 16.29 8.59 24.87
CA ASP A 227 15.78 8.47 26.24
C ASP A 227 14.56 7.52 26.28
N LYS A 228 13.92 7.40 27.46
CA LYS A 228 12.82 6.47 27.67
C LYS A 228 11.55 6.80 26.86
N ASN A 229 11.41 8.02 26.34
CA ASN A 229 10.17 8.52 25.77
C ASN A 229 10.28 8.98 24.31
N ASN A 230 11.49 9.13 23.76
CA ASN A 230 11.72 9.76 22.45
C ASN A 230 12.02 8.77 21.32
N PHE A 231 11.96 7.44 21.58
CA PHE A 231 12.31 6.43 20.57
C PHE A 231 11.52 6.66 19.27
N ALA A 232 10.20 6.68 19.32
CA ALA A 232 9.36 6.83 18.14
C ALA A 232 9.59 8.16 17.40
N GLU A 233 9.93 9.24 18.13
CA GLU A 233 10.24 10.54 17.53
C GLU A 233 11.54 10.52 16.72
N ILE A 234 12.57 9.86 17.22
CA ILE A 234 13.85 9.73 16.50
C ILE A 234 13.74 8.67 15.40
N ALA A 235 13.24 7.49 15.75
CA ALA A 235 13.20 6.33 14.87
C ALA A 235 12.38 6.54 13.59
N LYS A 236 11.36 7.42 13.61
CA LYS A 236 10.58 7.77 12.41
C LYS A 236 11.44 8.26 11.23
N SER A 237 12.63 8.83 11.50
CA SER A 237 13.60 9.29 10.51
C SER A 237 14.70 8.26 10.22
N TYR A 238 14.70 7.14 10.94
CA TYR A 238 15.73 6.10 10.88
C TYR A 238 15.15 4.70 10.75
N PRO A 239 14.39 4.41 9.67
CA PRO A 239 13.94 3.04 9.39
C PRO A 239 15.13 2.16 9.03
N ILE A 240 14.89 0.84 8.91
CA ILE A 240 15.85 -0.07 8.30
C ILE A 240 15.44 -0.37 6.85
N GLY A 241 16.42 -0.57 5.99
CA GLY A 241 16.24 -1.01 4.62
C GLY A 241 16.76 -2.43 4.46
N LEU A 242 15.85 -3.38 4.23
CA LEU A 242 16.19 -4.78 3.94
C LEU A 242 16.84 -4.87 2.57
N ILE A 243 18.00 -5.52 2.51
CA ILE A 243 18.75 -5.71 1.27
C ILE A 243 18.23 -6.95 0.58
N LYS A 244 17.66 -6.79 -0.60
CA LYS A 244 17.20 -7.86 -1.48
C LYS A 244 18.25 -8.12 -2.57
N ILE A 245 18.33 -9.38 -3.02
CA ILE A 245 19.16 -9.76 -4.17
C ILE A 245 18.40 -9.31 -5.39
N ASP A 246 18.76 -8.59 -6.29
CA ASP A 246 18.08 -8.17 -7.53
C ASP A 246 16.76 -7.39 -7.34
N GLY A 247 16.58 -6.73 -6.18
CA GLY A 247 15.37 -5.98 -5.88
C GLY A 247 15.63 -4.62 -5.25
N GLU A 248 14.57 -3.82 -5.13
CA GLU A 248 14.62 -2.57 -4.38
C GLU A 248 14.77 -2.83 -2.88
N THR A 249 15.36 -1.86 -2.19
CA THR A 249 15.43 -1.89 -0.73
C THR A 249 14.03 -1.81 -0.13
N VAL A 250 13.66 -2.80 0.68
CA VAL A 250 12.36 -2.84 1.35
C VAL A 250 12.48 -2.20 2.72
N ILE A 251 11.78 -1.11 2.92
CA ILE A 251 11.83 -0.35 4.17
C ILE A 251 10.98 -1.04 5.24
N ARG A 252 11.50 -1.08 6.49
CA ARG A 252 10.81 -1.53 7.69
C ARG A 252 10.86 -0.46 8.76
N ASP A 253 9.70 -0.15 9.33
CA ASP A 253 9.52 0.96 10.27
C ASP A 253 9.60 0.47 11.72
N PRO A 254 10.65 0.83 12.49
CA PRO A 254 10.72 0.50 13.90
C PRO A 254 9.77 1.40 14.70
N PHE A 255 8.90 0.82 15.52
CA PHE A 255 7.91 1.60 16.26
C PHE A 255 8.05 1.54 17.78
N GLN A 256 8.72 0.52 18.31
CA GLN A 256 8.87 0.33 19.75
C GLN A 256 10.19 -0.35 20.09
N VAL A 257 10.68 -0.06 21.29
CA VAL A 257 11.78 -0.82 21.94
C VAL A 257 11.31 -1.31 23.29
N LYS A 258 11.56 -2.59 23.56
CA LYS A 258 11.32 -3.21 24.84
C LYS A 258 12.48 -4.17 25.17
N ASP A 259 13.07 -4.05 26.35
CA ASP A 259 14.17 -4.93 26.81
C ASP A 259 15.30 -5.10 25.78
N LYS A 260 15.69 -3.98 25.10
CA LYS A 260 16.67 -3.92 24.01
C LYS A 260 16.28 -4.63 22.72
N THR A 261 15.09 -5.19 22.61
CA THR A 261 14.48 -5.70 21.39
C THR A 261 13.79 -4.58 20.63
N ILE A 262 14.01 -4.49 19.33
CA ILE A 262 13.34 -3.52 18.44
C ILE A 262 12.14 -4.22 17.80
N HIS A 263 10.96 -3.61 17.89
CA HIS A 263 9.73 -4.09 17.25
C HIS A 263 9.45 -3.30 15.98
N PHE A 264 9.14 -4.01 14.90
CA PHE A 264 8.82 -3.46 13.59
C PHE A 264 7.35 -3.68 13.24
N LEU A 265 6.83 -2.90 12.28
CA LEU A 265 5.43 -3.04 11.83
C LEU A 265 5.20 -4.35 11.04
N ASP A 266 6.19 -4.81 10.30
CA ASP A 266 6.12 -6.02 9.48
C ASP A 266 7.24 -6.99 9.80
N LEU A 267 7.13 -8.22 9.25
CA LEU A 267 8.06 -9.32 9.51
C LEU A 267 9.48 -9.01 9.00
N ILE A 268 10.46 -9.58 9.71
CA ILE A 268 11.87 -9.58 9.35
C ILE A 268 12.39 -10.99 9.51
N ASP A 269 13.08 -11.52 8.50
CA ASP A 269 13.61 -12.87 8.55
C ASP A 269 14.92 -12.93 9.36
N SER A 270 15.08 -14.02 10.10
CA SER A 270 16.34 -14.29 10.78
C SER A 270 17.45 -14.48 9.73
N GLY A 271 18.56 -13.79 9.92
CA GLY A 271 19.66 -13.82 8.96
C GLY A 271 19.58 -12.77 7.85
N GLN A 272 18.50 -12.00 7.77
CA GLN A 272 18.31 -10.92 6.80
C GLN A 272 19.38 -9.84 6.97
N TYR A 273 19.95 -9.39 5.85
CA TYR A 273 20.83 -8.23 5.82
C TYR A 273 20.03 -6.94 5.63
N PHE A 274 20.42 -5.89 6.33
CA PHE A 274 19.80 -4.58 6.24
C PHE A 274 20.82 -3.48 6.55
N SER A 275 20.49 -2.24 6.19
CA SER A 275 21.17 -1.03 6.65
C SER A 275 20.20 -0.15 7.45
N ILE A 276 20.70 0.60 8.42
CA ILE A 276 19.93 1.70 9.00
C ILE A 276 19.90 2.80 7.95
N MET A 277 18.72 3.34 7.74
CA MET A 277 18.46 4.34 6.72
C MET A 277 18.17 5.70 7.36
N HIS A 278 18.36 6.76 6.61
CA HIS A 278 17.92 8.11 6.96
C HIS A 278 17.23 8.77 5.77
N GLY A 279 16.17 9.51 6.05
CA GLY A 279 15.49 10.34 5.07
C GLY A 279 15.12 11.68 5.66
N ASP A 280 15.12 12.69 4.83
CA ASP A 280 14.64 14.02 5.11
C ASP A 280 13.53 14.44 4.14
N VAL A 281 12.96 15.62 4.35
CA VAL A 281 11.90 16.14 3.48
C VAL A 281 12.36 16.21 2.01
N GLY A 282 13.61 16.65 1.76
CA GLY A 282 14.13 16.79 0.40
C GLY A 282 14.26 15.47 -0.33
N SER A 283 14.83 14.45 0.33
CA SER A 283 14.99 13.11 -0.24
C SER A 283 13.65 12.41 -0.51
N LEU A 284 12.68 12.60 0.38
CA LEU A 284 11.34 12.03 0.19
C LEU A 284 10.59 12.70 -0.98
N LEU A 285 10.65 14.03 -1.08
CA LEU A 285 10.03 14.74 -2.21
C LEU A 285 10.69 14.37 -3.55
N ALA A 286 12.02 14.23 -3.58
CA ALA A 286 12.72 13.77 -4.78
C ALA A 286 12.27 12.36 -5.19
N ALA A 287 12.12 11.44 -4.25
CA ALA A 287 11.62 10.10 -4.50
C ALA A 287 10.17 10.09 -5.02
N ALA A 288 9.32 11.01 -4.55
CA ALA A 288 7.98 11.17 -5.07
C ALA A 288 7.97 11.51 -6.57
N GLY A 289 8.84 12.43 -7.00
CA GLY A 289 9.07 12.74 -8.41
C GLY A 289 9.69 11.58 -9.20
N GLU A 290 10.59 10.82 -8.57
CA GLU A 290 11.20 9.63 -9.16
C GLU A 290 10.15 8.54 -9.44
N ALA A 291 9.26 8.23 -8.50
CA ALA A 291 8.18 7.26 -8.69
C ALA A 291 7.26 7.67 -9.88
N ASN A 292 6.93 8.96 -9.98
CA ASN A 292 6.20 9.47 -11.14
C ASN A 292 7.00 9.28 -12.45
N GLY A 293 8.27 9.64 -12.45
CA GLY A 293 9.16 9.48 -13.62
C GLY A 293 9.28 8.03 -14.08
N GLN A 294 9.45 7.08 -13.16
CA GLN A 294 9.46 5.64 -13.45
C GLN A 294 8.13 5.19 -14.08
N CYS A 295 7.00 5.55 -13.47
CA CYS A 295 5.67 5.23 -13.98
C CYS A 295 5.46 5.76 -15.41
N LEU A 296 5.80 7.01 -15.67
CA LEU A 296 5.62 7.62 -16.98
C LEU A 296 6.59 7.09 -18.04
N SER A 297 7.80 6.67 -17.65
CA SER A 297 8.79 6.12 -18.58
C SER A 297 8.40 4.77 -19.18
N THR A 298 7.55 4.01 -18.52
CA THR A 298 7.03 2.72 -18.98
C THR A 298 5.64 2.81 -19.59
N TYR A 299 5.02 3.99 -19.56
CA TYR A 299 3.69 4.20 -20.11
C TYR A 299 3.74 4.41 -21.62
N GLU A 300 3.23 3.44 -22.38
CA GLU A 300 3.37 3.38 -23.85
C GLU A 300 2.14 3.92 -24.62
N SER A 301 1.15 4.54 -23.95
CA SER A 301 -0.04 5.03 -24.64
C SER A 301 0.13 6.47 -25.09
N GLU A 302 -0.29 6.78 -26.33
CA GLU A 302 -0.44 8.15 -26.82
C GLU A 302 -1.68 8.85 -26.25
N GLU A 303 -2.65 8.09 -25.76
CA GLU A 303 -3.85 8.61 -25.10
C GLU A 303 -3.57 8.85 -23.61
N ASP A 304 -3.62 10.10 -23.20
CA ASP A 304 -3.50 10.49 -21.80
C ASP A 304 -4.89 10.59 -21.15
N ASN A 305 -5.21 9.65 -20.24
CA ASN A 305 -6.44 9.71 -19.46
C ASN A 305 -6.46 10.85 -18.44
N GLY A 306 -5.34 11.59 -18.30
CA GLY A 306 -5.22 12.83 -17.52
C GLY A 306 -5.12 12.63 -16.02
N TYR A 307 -4.94 11.40 -15.52
CA TYR A 307 -4.76 11.17 -14.10
C TYR A 307 -3.78 10.03 -13.77
N LEU A 308 -3.29 10.06 -12.54
CA LEU A 308 -2.46 9.05 -11.91
C LEU A 308 -3.20 8.46 -10.72
N PHE A 309 -2.93 7.18 -10.45
CA PHE A 309 -3.34 6.50 -9.24
C PHE A 309 -2.14 6.35 -8.29
N CYS A 310 -2.33 6.70 -7.03
CA CYS A 310 -1.26 6.70 -6.03
C CYS A 310 -1.66 5.90 -4.80
N ILE A 311 -0.76 5.05 -4.37
CA ILE A 311 -0.77 4.42 -3.05
C ILE A 311 0.43 4.98 -2.29
N ASP A 312 0.18 5.68 -1.20
CA ASP A 312 1.23 6.32 -0.42
C ASP A 312 1.15 5.89 1.05
N CYS A 313 2.26 5.91 1.74
CA CYS A 313 2.32 5.44 3.11
C CYS A 313 1.76 6.46 4.11
N SER A 314 0.84 6.04 4.96
CA SER A 314 0.30 6.88 6.03
C SER A 314 1.40 7.41 6.98
N SER A 315 2.46 6.63 7.23
CA SER A 315 3.59 7.08 8.06
C SER A 315 4.46 8.10 7.34
N ARG A 316 4.56 8.03 6.01
CA ARG A 316 5.22 8.98 5.15
C ARG A 316 4.48 10.33 5.15
N GLY A 317 3.15 10.31 5.02
CA GLY A 317 2.31 11.49 5.16
C GLY A 317 2.48 12.19 6.52
N LYS A 318 2.54 11.41 7.61
CA LYS A 318 2.80 11.94 8.96
C LYS A 318 4.21 12.51 9.13
N PHE A 319 5.20 11.91 8.47
CA PHE A 319 6.58 12.42 8.51
C PHE A 319 6.70 13.77 7.80
N LEU A 320 6.14 13.89 6.61
CA LEU A 320 6.15 15.12 5.82
C LEU A 320 5.24 16.22 6.39
N ALA A 321 4.19 15.84 7.10
CA ALA A 321 3.26 16.77 7.76
C ALA A 321 2.82 17.93 6.84
N GLY A 322 3.14 19.18 7.17
CA GLY A 322 2.78 20.35 6.36
C GLY A 322 3.38 20.40 4.94
N MET A 323 4.39 19.56 4.65
CA MET A 323 5.02 19.46 3.33
C MET A 323 4.36 18.40 2.43
N PHE A 324 3.39 17.63 2.93
CA PHE A 324 2.77 16.55 2.18
C PHE A 324 2.04 17.02 0.91
N ALA A 325 1.47 18.22 0.93
CA ALA A 325 0.89 18.82 -0.27
C ALA A 325 1.92 19.03 -1.40
N GLN A 326 3.19 19.26 -1.06
CA GLN A 326 4.27 19.33 -2.03
C GLN A 326 4.63 17.96 -2.58
N GLU A 327 4.61 16.91 -1.76
CA GLU A 327 4.78 15.54 -2.23
C GLU A 327 3.72 15.17 -3.28
N LEU A 328 2.43 15.43 -3.01
CA LEU A 328 1.37 15.20 -3.97
C LEU A 328 1.59 15.97 -5.30
N LYS A 329 2.20 17.14 -5.24
CA LYS A 329 2.56 17.91 -6.41
C LYS A 329 3.72 17.28 -7.20
N GLU A 330 4.75 16.79 -6.53
CA GLU A 330 5.87 16.08 -7.17
C GLU A 330 5.38 14.77 -7.83
N ILE A 331 4.50 14.01 -7.15
CA ILE A 331 3.88 12.82 -7.72
C ILE A 331 3.02 13.17 -8.95
N SER A 332 2.19 14.19 -8.84
CA SER A 332 1.21 14.48 -9.89
C SER A 332 1.81 15.12 -11.14
N GLY A 333 2.91 15.86 -10.99
CA GLY A 333 3.41 16.69 -12.08
C GLY A 333 2.31 17.64 -12.60
N ASN A 334 1.88 17.41 -13.85
CA ASN A 334 0.79 18.16 -14.47
C ASN A 334 -0.53 17.37 -14.56
N GLN A 335 -0.61 16.18 -13.95
CA GLN A 335 -1.78 15.31 -14.02
C GLN A 335 -2.62 15.39 -12.74
N THR A 336 -3.86 14.94 -12.82
CA THR A 336 -4.71 14.80 -11.63
C THR A 336 -4.33 13.55 -10.86
N LEU A 337 -4.22 13.63 -9.54
CA LEU A 337 -3.87 12.52 -8.68
C LEU A 337 -5.07 12.05 -7.87
N TYR A 338 -5.30 10.73 -7.87
CA TYR A 338 -6.26 10.03 -7.04
C TYR A 338 -5.57 8.88 -6.32
N GLY A 339 -6.03 8.48 -5.14
CA GLY A 339 -5.43 7.38 -4.41
C GLY A 339 -5.80 7.32 -2.95
N ALA A 340 -4.95 6.66 -2.16
CA ALA A 340 -5.16 6.48 -0.72
C ALA A 340 -3.83 6.47 0.06
N LEU A 341 -3.91 6.81 1.35
CA LEU A 341 -2.83 6.58 2.31
C LEU A 341 -3.04 5.23 2.98
N THR A 342 -2.07 4.32 2.80
CA THR A 342 -2.14 2.93 3.24
C THR A 342 -1.27 2.64 4.46
N PHE A 343 -1.49 1.48 5.06
CA PHE A 343 -0.66 0.91 6.12
C PHE A 343 0.10 -0.30 5.57
N GLY A 344 1.16 -0.01 4.81
CA GLY A 344 1.92 -0.95 4.00
C GLY A 344 1.44 -0.93 2.55
N GLU A 345 2.35 -0.59 1.66
CA GLU A 345 2.13 -0.51 0.22
C GLU A 345 2.46 -1.86 -0.40
N ILE A 346 1.67 -2.33 -1.37
CA ILE A 346 1.82 -3.64 -2.01
C ILE A 346 2.06 -3.44 -3.49
N ALA A 347 3.22 -3.84 -3.98
CA ALA A 347 3.55 -3.77 -5.40
C ALA A 347 4.74 -4.66 -5.78
N ASN A 348 4.96 -4.79 -7.09
CA ASN A 348 6.20 -5.25 -7.70
C ASN A 348 6.57 -4.33 -8.87
N ILE A 349 7.83 -4.35 -9.28
CA ILE A 349 8.31 -3.68 -10.49
C ILE A 349 8.98 -4.70 -11.39
N GLY A 350 8.50 -4.82 -12.61
CA GLY A 350 9.10 -5.69 -13.62
C GLY A 350 9.26 -7.13 -13.09
N ASN A 351 10.49 -7.64 -13.08
CA ASN A 351 10.80 -8.99 -12.63
C ASN A 351 11.06 -9.10 -11.11
N SER A 352 10.72 -8.07 -10.31
CA SER A 352 10.90 -8.13 -8.86
C SER A 352 9.80 -8.96 -8.18
N PHE A 353 10.11 -9.45 -6.98
CA PHE A 353 9.12 -10.11 -6.14
C PHE A 353 8.01 -9.14 -5.72
N LEU A 354 6.83 -9.69 -5.48
CA LEU A 354 5.73 -8.95 -4.84
C LEU A 354 6.08 -8.71 -3.37
N GLU A 355 6.11 -7.46 -2.97
CA GLU A 355 6.52 -7.07 -1.61
C GLU A 355 5.46 -6.18 -0.93
N ILE A 356 5.46 -6.24 0.41
CA ILE A 356 4.82 -5.23 1.24
C ILE A 356 5.89 -4.21 1.61
N TYR A 357 5.73 -2.99 1.16
CA TYR A 357 6.61 -1.88 1.47
C TYR A 357 6.10 -1.07 2.66
N ASN A 358 6.99 -0.35 3.32
CA ASN A 358 6.66 0.71 4.25
C ASN A 358 7.34 2.01 3.82
N LYS A 359 6.78 3.15 4.22
CA LYS A 359 7.38 4.47 3.96
C LYS A 359 7.71 4.71 2.49
N THR A 360 6.92 4.16 1.60
CA THR A 360 7.14 4.10 0.16
C THR A 360 5.96 4.75 -0.55
N VAL A 361 6.20 5.36 -1.69
CA VAL A 361 5.17 5.85 -2.60
C VAL A 361 5.14 5.00 -3.85
N ILE A 362 3.94 4.63 -4.29
CA ILE A 362 3.68 3.86 -5.50
C ILE A 362 2.76 4.69 -6.39
N VAL A 363 3.15 4.84 -7.64
CA VAL A 363 2.36 5.56 -8.65
C VAL A 363 2.04 4.60 -9.78
N ALA A 364 0.80 4.60 -10.23
CA ALA A 364 0.39 3.79 -11.38
C ALA A 364 -0.39 4.61 -12.40
N LYS A 365 -0.29 4.15 -13.63
CA LYS A 365 -1.05 4.67 -14.76
C LYS A 365 -1.49 3.51 -15.65
N TRP A 366 -2.70 3.59 -16.16
CA TRP A 366 -3.28 2.65 -17.12
C TRP A 366 -3.92 3.38 -18.31
N LYS A 367 -4.20 2.65 -19.37
CA LYS A 367 -4.82 3.17 -20.61
C LYS A 367 -6.30 3.49 -20.43
#